data_c96db596def5e20e5dc6127daad454d1
#
_entry.id   c96db596def5e20e5dc6127daad454d1
#
_cell.length_a   1.000
_cell.length_b   1.000
_cell.length_c   1.000
_cell.angle_alpha   90.00
_cell.angle_beta   90.00
_cell.angle_gamma   90.00
#
_symmetry.space_group_name_H-M   'P 1'
#
loop_
_entity.id
_entity.type
_entity.pdbx_description
1 polymer ?
#
loop_
_entity_poly.entity_id
_entity_poly.type
_entity_poly.pdbx_seq_one_letter_code
_entity_poly.pdbx_strand_id
1 'polypeptide(L)'
;MNLTLKQKIITKCADLDIPLVGFAPAQRWDKSLFDPWVPENFRPRSIFPETRTVIVIGFPVSLPIVETSPSIYYHDLYRTVNTLLDTSGYRISLFLNDEGFPS
;
A
#
# COMPACT_ATOMS: atom_id res chain seq x y z
N MET A 1 -17.28 2.08 -22.61
CA MET A 1 -15.96 1.47 -22.50
C MET A 1 -15.74 0.99 -21.07
N ASN A 2 -15.30 -0.22 -20.94
CA ASN A 2 -15.02 -0.75 -19.61
C ASN A 2 -13.62 -0.39 -19.18
N LEU A 3 -13.53 0.36 -18.09
CA LEU A 3 -12.24 0.61 -17.46
C LEU A 3 -11.74 -0.69 -16.82
N THR A 4 -10.46 -0.96 -16.95
CA THR A 4 -9.87 -2.07 -16.22
C THR A 4 -9.91 -1.78 -14.72
N LEU A 5 -9.89 -2.82 -13.90
CA LEU A 5 -9.85 -2.65 -12.46
C LEU A 5 -8.64 -1.78 -12.03
N LYS A 6 -7.51 -1.99 -12.67
CA LYS A 6 -6.30 -1.20 -12.43
C LYS A 6 -6.55 0.30 -12.66
N GLN A 7 -7.21 0.64 -13.77
CA GLN A 7 -7.53 2.03 -14.08
C GLN A 7 -8.51 2.63 -13.07
N LYS A 8 -9.49 1.84 -12.63
CA LYS A 8 -10.43 2.26 -11.59
C LYS A 8 -9.72 2.56 -10.27
N ILE A 9 -8.75 1.73 -9.90
CA ILE A 9 -7.97 1.92 -8.70
C ILE A 9 -7.12 3.19 -8.80
N ILE A 10 -6.46 3.40 -9.93
CA ILE A 10 -5.64 4.60 -10.16
C ILE A 10 -6.52 5.86 -10.07
N THR A 11 -7.69 5.85 -10.68
CA THR A 11 -8.64 6.96 -10.60
C THR A 11 -9.10 7.20 -9.18
N LYS A 12 -9.41 6.13 -8.44
CA LYS A 12 -9.82 6.26 -7.04
C LYS A 12 -8.70 6.82 -6.17
N CYS A 13 -7.47 6.42 -6.41
CA CYS A 13 -6.32 6.98 -5.70
C CYS A 13 -6.20 8.48 -5.95
N ALA A 14 -6.39 8.92 -7.20
CA ALA A 14 -6.39 10.35 -7.52
C ALA A 14 -7.50 11.08 -6.79
N ASP A 15 -8.70 10.51 -6.72
CA ASP A 15 -9.84 11.10 -6.00
C ASP A 15 -9.59 11.21 -4.51
N LEU A 16 -8.80 10.31 -3.95
CA LEU A 16 -8.46 10.28 -2.52
C LEU A 16 -7.16 11.02 -2.20
N ASP A 17 -6.59 11.73 -3.18
CA ASP A 17 -5.31 12.44 -3.02
C ASP A 17 -4.15 11.52 -2.63
N ILE A 18 -4.15 10.30 -3.14
CA ILE A 18 -3.05 9.35 -2.96
C ILE A 18 -2.09 9.53 -4.14
N PRO A 19 -0.89 10.09 -3.93
CA PRO A 19 -0.02 10.50 -5.04
C PRO A 19 0.71 9.34 -5.73
N LEU A 20 0.93 8.24 -5.02
CA LEU A 20 1.69 7.12 -5.55
C LEU A 20 0.91 5.83 -5.37
N VAL A 21 0.78 5.05 -6.45
CA VAL A 21 0.16 3.73 -6.42
C VAL A 21 0.92 2.81 -7.36
N GLY A 22 1.16 1.59 -6.90
CA GLY A 22 1.82 0.57 -7.69
C GLY A 22 1.13 -0.78 -7.51
N PHE A 23 1.44 -1.69 -8.41
CA PHE A 23 0.84 -3.03 -8.43
C PHE A 23 1.94 -4.07 -8.57
N ALA A 24 1.86 -5.12 -7.77
CA ALA A 24 2.81 -6.21 -7.84
C ALA A 24 2.07 -7.54 -7.76
N PRO A 25 2.44 -8.54 -8.59
CA PRO A 25 1.88 -9.88 -8.45
C PRO A 25 2.26 -10.47 -7.09
N ALA A 26 1.28 -11.05 -6.39
CA ALA A 26 1.53 -11.65 -5.08
C ALA A 26 2.56 -12.79 -5.14
N GLN A 27 2.63 -13.47 -6.26
CA GLN A 27 3.59 -14.57 -6.48
C GLN A 27 5.05 -14.13 -6.36
N ARG A 28 5.36 -12.85 -6.44
CA ARG A 28 6.73 -12.37 -6.25
C ARG A 28 7.26 -12.68 -4.85
N TRP A 29 6.39 -12.69 -3.85
CA TRP A 29 6.77 -12.97 -2.48
C TRP A 29 6.96 -14.46 -2.20
N ASP A 30 6.54 -15.33 -3.13
CA ASP A 30 6.72 -16.77 -3.01
C ASP A 30 8.13 -17.21 -3.46
N LYS A 31 8.91 -16.29 -4.03
CA LYS A 31 10.24 -16.60 -4.55
C LYS A 31 11.30 -16.58 -3.44
N SER A 32 12.30 -17.45 -3.55
CA SER A 32 13.39 -17.55 -2.60
C SER A 32 14.17 -16.25 -2.41
N LEU A 33 14.10 -15.34 -3.38
CA LEU A 33 14.71 -14.02 -3.29
C LEU A 33 14.31 -13.25 -2.04
N PHE A 34 13.08 -13.47 -1.57
CA PHE A 34 12.55 -12.78 -0.40
C PHE A 34 12.71 -13.55 0.91
N ASP A 35 13.21 -14.79 0.85
CA ASP A 35 13.24 -15.67 2.01
C ASP A 35 13.90 -15.08 3.26
N PRO A 36 15.10 -14.48 3.21
CA PRO A 36 15.66 -13.92 4.44
C PRO A 36 15.04 -12.58 4.85
N TRP A 37 14.34 -11.91 3.94
CA TRP A 37 13.89 -10.54 4.15
C TRP A 37 12.43 -10.45 4.60
N VAL A 38 11.59 -11.37 4.11
CA VAL A 38 10.17 -11.37 4.41
C VAL A 38 9.81 -12.68 5.09
N PRO A 39 9.59 -12.67 6.42
CA PRO A 39 9.13 -13.86 7.13
C PRO A 39 7.86 -14.43 6.48
N GLU A 40 7.75 -15.76 6.45
CA GLU A 40 6.64 -16.44 5.78
C GLU A 40 5.27 -15.92 6.24
N ASN A 41 5.12 -15.66 7.55
CA ASN A 41 3.87 -15.19 8.12
C ASN A 41 3.44 -13.81 7.62
N PHE A 42 4.36 -13.03 7.09
CA PHE A 42 4.08 -11.68 6.60
C PHE A 42 3.95 -11.60 5.08
N ARG A 43 4.04 -12.74 4.40
CA ARG A 43 3.83 -12.77 2.95
C ARG A 43 2.36 -12.58 2.63
N PRO A 44 2.02 -11.89 1.51
CA PRO A 44 0.62 -11.63 1.18
C PRO A 44 -0.27 -12.86 1.17
N ARG A 45 0.20 -13.98 0.61
CA ARG A 45 -0.59 -15.21 0.53
C ARG A 45 -0.69 -15.97 1.84
N SER A 46 0.19 -15.71 2.80
CA SER A 46 0.06 -16.26 4.15
C SER A 46 -1.01 -15.54 4.94
N ILE A 47 -1.19 -14.25 4.67
CA ILE A 47 -2.21 -13.42 5.31
C ILE A 47 -3.57 -13.66 4.64
N PHE A 48 -3.58 -13.69 3.31
CA PHE A 48 -4.79 -13.89 2.51
C PHE A 48 -4.44 -14.80 1.32
N PRO A 49 -4.70 -16.12 1.44
CA PRO A 49 -4.26 -17.11 0.43
C PRO A 49 -4.74 -16.85 -0.99
N GLU A 50 -5.88 -16.19 -1.15
CA GLU A 50 -6.46 -15.90 -2.47
C GLU A 50 -5.85 -14.67 -3.14
N THR A 51 -4.88 -14.02 -2.51
CA THR A 51 -4.25 -12.81 -3.05
C THR A 51 -3.56 -13.09 -4.37
N ARG A 52 -3.90 -12.30 -5.38
CA ARG A 52 -3.25 -12.36 -6.70
C ARG A 52 -2.38 -11.14 -6.96
N THR A 53 -2.81 -9.99 -6.49
CA THR A 53 -2.12 -8.72 -6.70
C THR A 53 -2.02 -7.98 -5.38
N VAL A 54 -0.88 -7.36 -5.16
CA VAL A 54 -0.67 -6.46 -4.03
C VAL A 54 -0.67 -5.03 -4.57
N ILE A 55 -1.48 -4.20 -3.97
CA ILE A 55 -1.54 -2.77 -4.30
C ILE A 55 -0.69 -2.04 -3.28
N VAL A 56 0.27 -1.27 -3.77
CA VAL A 56 1.16 -0.49 -2.91
C VAL A 56 0.84 0.98 -3.10
N ILE A 57 0.57 1.67 -2.02
CA ILE A 57 0.36 3.11 -2.03
C ILE A 57 1.51 3.81 -1.31
N GLY A 58 1.78 5.05 -1.70
CA GLY A 58 2.86 5.79 -1.10
C GLY A 58 2.57 7.28 -1.03
N PHE A 59 3.18 7.91 -0.04
CA PHE A 59 3.15 9.36 0.12
C PHE A 59 4.58 9.87 0.23
N PRO A 60 4.92 10.98 -0.44
CA PRO A 60 6.23 11.58 -0.27
C PRO A 60 6.39 12.12 1.15
N VAL A 61 7.61 12.07 1.66
CA VAL A 61 7.92 12.59 2.98
C VAL A 61 8.83 13.81 2.86
N SER A 62 8.78 14.68 3.87
CA SER A 62 9.67 15.84 3.91
C SER A 62 11.09 15.41 4.22
N LEU A 63 11.97 15.45 3.22
CA LEU A 63 13.37 15.08 3.40
C LEU A 63 14.07 15.90 4.49
N PRO A 64 13.90 17.22 4.56
CA PRO A 64 14.50 18.01 5.65
C PRO A 64 14.10 17.50 7.04
N ILE A 65 12.86 17.07 7.23
CA ILE A 65 12.39 16.52 8.52
C ILE A 65 13.03 15.15 8.77
N VAL A 66 13.09 14.30 7.74
CA VAL A 66 13.72 12.97 7.86
C VAL A 66 15.20 13.13 8.26
N GLU A 67 15.90 14.12 7.73
CA GLU A 67 17.29 14.37 8.04
C GLU A 67 17.51 14.86 9.48
N THR A 68 16.47 15.31 10.17
CA THR A 68 16.56 15.70 11.59
C THR A 68 16.49 14.52 12.55
N SER A 69 16.35 13.31 12.05
CA SER A 69 16.20 12.12 12.89
C SER A 69 17.43 11.87 13.78
N PRO A 70 17.25 11.46 15.05
CA PRO A 70 15.98 11.40 15.77
C PRO A 70 15.55 12.78 16.28
N SER A 71 14.25 13.11 16.10
CA SER A 71 13.72 14.39 16.58
C SER A 71 12.22 14.28 16.81
N ILE A 72 11.64 15.28 17.50
CA ILE A 72 10.18 15.38 17.64
C ILE A 72 9.53 15.54 16.29
N TYR A 73 10.11 16.34 15.39
CA TYR A 73 9.57 16.56 14.05
C TYR A 73 9.55 15.28 13.23
N TYR A 74 10.62 14.48 13.30
CA TYR A 74 10.64 13.19 12.62
C TYR A 74 9.59 12.24 13.18
N HIS A 75 9.42 12.21 14.49
CA HIS A 75 8.43 11.36 15.14
C HIS A 75 7.00 11.75 14.73
N ASP A 76 6.70 13.04 14.68
CA ASP A 76 5.40 13.54 14.24
C ASP A 76 5.15 13.23 12.77
N LEU A 77 6.16 13.37 11.91
CA LEU A 77 6.08 13.00 10.50
C LEU A 77 5.75 11.52 10.35
N TYR A 78 6.46 10.67 11.07
CA TYR A 78 6.25 9.22 11.06
C TYR A 78 4.81 8.87 11.42
N ARG A 79 4.30 9.43 12.50
CA ARG A 79 2.92 9.19 12.94
C ARG A 79 1.90 9.68 11.92
N THR A 80 2.09 10.87 11.39
CA THR A 80 1.16 11.47 10.43
C THR A 80 1.11 10.66 9.14
N VAL A 81 2.25 10.29 8.59
CA VAL A 81 2.32 9.53 7.34
C VAL A 81 1.71 8.14 7.53
N ASN A 82 2.00 7.48 8.65
CA ASN A 82 1.39 6.18 8.93
C ASN A 82 -0.13 6.26 9.05
N THR A 83 -0.66 7.32 9.68
CA THR A 83 -2.10 7.52 9.76
C THR A 83 -2.71 7.73 8.37
N LEU A 84 -2.05 8.50 7.51
CA LEU A 84 -2.49 8.70 6.13
C LEU A 84 -2.49 7.39 5.35
N LEU A 85 -1.45 6.58 5.49
CA LEU A 85 -1.34 5.30 4.82
C LEU A 85 -2.44 4.34 5.28
N ASP A 86 -2.66 4.24 6.57
CA ASP A 86 -3.68 3.36 7.13
C ASP A 86 -5.09 3.77 6.67
N THR A 87 -5.41 5.05 6.73
CA THR A 87 -6.71 5.57 6.31
C THR A 87 -6.92 5.37 4.81
N SER A 88 -5.90 5.68 4.02
CA SER A 88 -5.98 5.55 2.56
C SER A 88 -6.10 4.09 2.14
N GLY A 89 -5.34 3.20 2.77
CA GLY A 89 -5.42 1.76 2.52
C GLY A 89 -6.80 1.22 2.83
N TYR A 90 -7.38 1.63 3.94
CA TYR A 90 -8.74 1.24 4.32
C TYR A 90 -9.77 1.69 3.29
N ARG A 91 -9.67 2.93 2.82
CA ARG A 91 -10.59 3.46 1.80
C ARG A 91 -10.50 2.73 0.48
N ILE A 92 -9.29 2.37 0.06
CA ILE A 92 -9.09 1.56 -1.16
C ILE A 92 -9.67 0.17 -0.96
N SER A 93 -9.47 -0.43 0.21
CA SER A 93 -10.04 -1.74 0.54
C SER A 93 -11.58 -1.72 0.46
N LEU A 94 -12.20 -0.69 1.03
CA LEU A 94 -13.67 -0.53 0.95
C LEU A 94 -14.13 -0.39 -0.50
N PHE A 95 -13.43 0.40 -1.30
CA PHE A 95 -13.74 0.57 -2.70
C PHE A 95 -13.69 -0.77 -3.46
N LEU A 96 -12.64 -1.56 -3.22
CA LEU A 96 -12.49 -2.85 -3.87
C LEU A 96 -13.57 -3.84 -3.42
N ASN A 97 -13.93 -3.85 -2.15
CA ASN A 97 -15.00 -4.70 -1.65
C ASN A 97 -16.34 -4.34 -2.33
N ASP A 98 -16.61 -3.04 -2.51
CA ASP A 98 -17.81 -2.58 -3.21
C ASP A 98 -17.83 -2.99 -4.69
N GLU A 99 -16.65 -3.09 -5.30
CA GLU A 99 -16.52 -3.56 -6.70
C GLU A 99 -16.58 -5.09 -6.82
N GLY A 100 -16.72 -5.80 -5.70
CA GLY A 100 -16.81 -7.26 -5.68
C GLY A 100 -15.47 -7.98 -5.53
N PHE A 101 -14.43 -7.28 -5.13
CA PHE A 101 -13.09 -7.85 -4.92
C PHE A 101 -12.72 -7.80 -3.43
N PRO A 102 -12.78 -8.93 -2.72
CA PRO A 102 -12.41 -8.97 -1.30
C PRO A 102 -10.98 -8.47 -1.08
N SER A 103 -10.82 -7.59 -0.12
CA SER A 103 -9.52 -6.94 0.15
C SER A 103 -9.32 -6.67 1.63
#